data_3e1154b9fceb5fb5a8c9d13f0a4b4bc9
#
_entry.id   3e1154b9fceb5fb5a8c9d13f0a4b4bc9
#
_cell.length_a   1.000
_cell.length_b   1.000
_cell.length_c   1.000
_cell.angle_alpha   90.00
_cell.angle_beta   90.00
_cell.angle_gamma   90.00
#
_symmetry.space_group_name_H-M   'P 1'
#
loop_
_entity.id
_entity.type
_entity.pdbx_description
1 polymer ?
#
loop_
_entity_poly.entity_id
_entity_poly.type
_entity_poly.pdbx_seq_one_letter_code
_entity_poly.pdbx_strand_id
1 'polypeptide(L)'
;MTNGLYEAKRPMTVLAGRYGHPLHPMLVTVPIGAWLASLVFDVASRLVANPGFLAQGSQWLIAIGIIGAVGAAGAGILDYYVIPPKTRVYRTVVTHMSLNLLVISAFGVDFFWRYRDYRHPGPVLPAQLALSAAALALLAVSGYLGGKLAYRFGVRVADEQTQAQGYATRPGSRKQAPSVPGRVTYTSPAAAAPGRSRHPMPDWTDYSRPAQSAPNFYRDAYRQRHRLPPFEDSET
;
A
#
# COMPACT_ATOMS: atom_id res chain seq x y z
N MET A 1 -8.47 21.58 -9.80
CA MET A 1 -7.55 20.73 -8.95
C MET A 1 -7.88 19.24 -9.00
N THR A 2 -9.01 18.83 -9.56
CA THR A 2 -9.50 17.45 -9.66
C THR A 2 -8.78 16.57 -10.70
N ASN A 3 -8.21 17.15 -11.76
CA ASN A 3 -7.58 16.39 -12.87
C ASN A 3 -6.36 15.58 -12.43
N GLY A 4 -5.49 16.13 -11.57
CA GLY A 4 -4.26 15.45 -11.16
C GLY A 4 -4.47 14.19 -10.31
N LEU A 5 -5.53 14.14 -9.47
CA LEU A 5 -5.87 12.93 -8.72
C LEU A 5 -6.41 11.84 -9.66
N TYR A 6 -7.22 12.23 -10.64
CA TYR A 6 -7.78 11.32 -11.62
C TYR A 6 -6.70 10.71 -12.52
N GLU A 7 -5.75 11.52 -12.97
CA GLU A 7 -4.60 11.09 -13.76
C GLU A 7 -3.70 10.12 -12.97
N ALA A 8 -3.40 10.42 -11.71
CA ALA A 8 -2.58 9.56 -10.85
C ALA A 8 -3.19 8.18 -10.56
N LYS A 9 -4.50 8.01 -10.74
CA LYS A 9 -5.19 6.71 -10.60
C LYS A 9 -5.08 5.84 -11.86
N ARG A 10 -4.82 6.42 -13.03
CA ARG A 10 -4.81 5.72 -14.33
C ARG A 10 -3.41 5.33 -14.77
N PRO A 11 -3.27 4.17 -15.44
CA PRO A 11 -1.98 3.80 -16.03
C PRO A 11 -1.67 4.68 -17.24
N MET A 12 -0.42 5.09 -17.37
CA MET A 12 0.09 5.75 -18.58
C MET A 12 0.13 4.77 -19.77
N THR A 13 0.49 3.52 -19.50
CA THR A 13 0.62 2.45 -20.50
C THR A 13 0.21 1.11 -19.90
N VAL A 14 -0.02 0.09 -20.76
CA VAL A 14 -0.27 -1.30 -20.34
C VAL A 14 0.91 -1.88 -19.56
N LEU A 15 2.14 -1.42 -19.83
CA LEU A 15 3.37 -1.83 -19.11
C LEU A 15 3.40 -1.36 -17.65
N ALA A 16 2.63 -0.34 -17.28
CA ALA A 16 2.42 0.04 -15.89
C ALA A 16 1.37 -0.83 -15.17
N GLY A 17 0.76 -1.78 -15.88
CA GLY A 17 -0.37 -2.58 -15.40
C GLY A 17 -1.72 -1.96 -15.74
N ARG A 18 -2.77 -2.76 -15.67
CA ARG A 18 -4.14 -2.30 -15.93
C ARG A 18 -4.66 -1.39 -14.81
N TYR A 19 -5.72 -0.64 -15.10
CA TYR A 19 -6.44 0.13 -14.07
C TYR A 19 -6.88 -0.79 -12.90
N GLY A 20 -6.58 -0.40 -11.68
CA GLY A 20 -6.83 -1.21 -10.50
C GLY A 20 -5.85 -2.39 -10.27
N HIS A 21 -4.93 -2.66 -11.19
CA HIS A 21 -3.93 -3.74 -11.10
C HIS A 21 -2.53 -3.20 -11.45
N PRO A 22 -1.93 -2.35 -10.63
CA PRO A 22 -0.60 -1.79 -10.89
C PRO A 22 0.48 -2.86 -10.78
N LEU A 23 1.44 -2.88 -11.73
CA LEU A 23 2.55 -3.85 -11.73
C LEU A 23 3.61 -3.55 -10.67
N HIS A 24 3.90 -2.27 -10.42
CA HIS A 24 4.94 -1.89 -9.46
C HIS A 24 4.74 -2.52 -8.06
N PRO A 25 3.56 -2.42 -7.40
CA PRO A 25 3.33 -3.06 -6.10
C PRO A 25 3.44 -4.59 -6.12
N MET A 26 3.20 -5.23 -7.26
CA MET A 26 3.37 -6.68 -7.38
C MET A 26 4.87 -7.05 -7.48
N LEU A 27 5.64 -6.29 -8.26
CA LEU A 27 7.06 -6.57 -8.49
C LEU A 27 7.93 -6.28 -7.26
N VAL A 28 7.57 -5.30 -6.41
CA VAL A 28 8.35 -4.97 -5.21
C VAL A 28 8.38 -6.09 -4.17
N THR A 29 7.47 -7.06 -4.25
CA THR A 29 7.48 -8.23 -3.37
C THR A 29 8.73 -9.08 -3.54
N VAL A 30 9.29 -9.14 -4.76
CA VAL A 30 10.50 -9.90 -5.08
C VAL A 30 11.72 -9.36 -4.32
N PRO A 31 12.13 -8.09 -4.47
CA PRO A 31 13.28 -7.56 -3.74
C PRO A 31 13.07 -7.56 -2.22
N ILE A 32 11.87 -7.24 -1.72
CA ILE A 32 11.59 -7.26 -0.29
C ILE A 32 11.81 -8.67 0.28
N GLY A 33 11.22 -9.70 -0.32
CA GLY A 33 11.35 -11.09 0.14
C GLY A 33 12.78 -11.60 0.01
N ALA A 34 13.44 -11.36 -1.12
CA ALA A 34 14.80 -11.83 -1.37
C ALA A 34 15.82 -11.19 -0.40
N TRP A 35 15.78 -9.88 -0.19
CA TRP A 35 16.71 -9.19 0.70
C TRP A 35 16.45 -9.46 2.18
N LEU A 36 15.20 -9.66 2.60
CA LEU A 36 14.89 -10.13 3.95
C LEU A 36 15.44 -11.56 4.17
N ALA A 37 15.25 -12.45 3.21
CA ALA A 37 15.79 -13.80 3.28
C ALA A 37 17.35 -13.80 3.26
N SER A 38 17.97 -12.90 2.48
CA SER A 38 19.43 -12.76 2.48
C SER A 38 19.97 -12.38 3.86
N LEU A 39 19.32 -11.45 4.56
CA LEU A 39 19.72 -11.06 5.93
C LEU A 39 19.60 -12.24 6.91
N VAL A 40 18.55 -13.07 6.79
CA VAL A 40 18.39 -14.28 7.60
C VAL A 40 19.54 -15.24 7.34
N PHE A 41 19.92 -15.45 6.08
CA PHE A 41 21.07 -16.31 5.70
C PHE A 41 22.38 -15.73 6.21
N ASP A 42 22.56 -14.40 6.17
CA ASP A 42 23.74 -13.72 6.69
C ASP A 42 23.92 -13.99 8.20
N VAL A 43 22.87 -13.80 8.97
CA VAL A 43 22.88 -14.07 10.41
C VAL A 43 23.14 -15.55 10.67
N ALA A 44 22.44 -16.45 9.97
CA ALA A 44 22.59 -17.88 10.12
C ALA A 44 24.02 -18.35 9.78
N SER A 45 24.68 -17.75 8.76
CA SER A 45 26.07 -18.07 8.39
C SER A 45 27.07 -17.87 9.53
N ARG A 46 26.75 -17.01 10.49
CA ARG A 46 27.60 -16.73 11.64
C ARG A 46 27.38 -17.67 12.83
N LEU A 47 26.34 -18.48 12.76
CA LEU A 47 25.89 -19.35 13.85
C LEU A 47 26.20 -20.85 13.58
N VAL A 48 26.60 -21.20 12.35
CA VAL A 48 26.84 -22.60 11.94
C VAL A 48 28.30 -22.89 11.66
N ALA A 49 28.72 -24.15 11.79
CA ALA A 49 30.10 -24.57 11.55
C ALA A 49 30.49 -24.51 10.05
N ASN A 50 29.53 -24.76 9.15
CA ASN A 50 29.73 -24.78 7.70
C ASN A 50 28.93 -23.69 6.99
N PRO A 51 29.36 -22.43 7.00
CA PRO A 51 28.57 -21.28 6.55
C PRO A 51 28.49 -21.15 5.02
N GLY A 52 29.29 -21.86 4.25
CA GLY A 52 29.45 -21.63 2.81
C GLY A 52 28.17 -21.61 2.02
N PHE A 53 27.28 -22.58 2.23
CA PHE A 53 25.96 -22.62 1.56
C PHE A 53 25.12 -21.39 1.87
N LEU A 54 25.11 -20.95 3.14
CA LEU A 54 24.30 -19.80 3.57
C LEU A 54 24.87 -18.49 3.00
N ALA A 55 26.19 -18.30 3.02
CA ALA A 55 26.85 -17.13 2.46
C ALA A 55 26.64 -17.02 0.94
N GLN A 56 26.77 -18.11 0.20
CA GLN A 56 26.50 -18.15 -1.23
C GLN A 56 24.99 -17.96 -1.52
N GLY A 57 24.12 -18.61 -0.76
CA GLY A 57 22.66 -18.46 -0.87
C GLY A 57 22.21 -17.01 -0.62
N SER A 58 22.77 -16.34 0.39
CA SER A 58 22.54 -14.92 0.63
C SER A 58 22.93 -14.07 -0.58
N GLN A 59 24.11 -14.32 -1.17
CA GLN A 59 24.56 -13.57 -2.35
C GLN A 59 23.62 -13.76 -3.56
N TRP A 60 23.11 -14.97 -3.79
CA TRP A 60 22.09 -15.21 -4.83
C TRP A 60 20.78 -14.48 -4.55
N LEU A 61 20.34 -14.45 -3.30
CA LEU A 61 19.15 -13.71 -2.89
C LEU A 61 19.33 -12.20 -3.09
N ILE A 62 20.52 -11.66 -2.82
CA ILE A 62 20.84 -10.26 -3.12
C ILE A 62 20.74 -10.00 -4.63
N ALA A 63 21.27 -10.88 -5.48
CA ALA A 63 21.19 -10.75 -6.95
C ALA A 63 19.72 -10.76 -7.43
N ILE A 64 18.93 -11.73 -6.97
CA ILE A 64 17.49 -11.84 -7.30
C ILE A 64 16.75 -10.56 -6.88
N GLY A 65 17.06 -10.06 -5.69
CA GLY A 65 16.50 -8.81 -5.19
C GLY A 65 16.83 -7.61 -6.07
N ILE A 66 18.08 -7.48 -6.54
CA ILE A 66 18.50 -6.39 -7.44
C ILE A 66 17.74 -6.49 -8.77
N ILE A 67 17.65 -7.67 -9.38
CA ILE A 67 16.92 -7.87 -10.64
C ILE A 67 15.43 -7.50 -10.46
N GLY A 68 14.81 -7.97 -9.39
CA GLY A 68 13.42 -7.65 -9.06
C GLY A 68 13.21 -6.14 -8.81
N ALA A 69 14.15 -5.50 -8.12
CA ALA A 69 14.08 -4.06 -7.83
C ALA A 69 14.22 -3.20 -9.09
N VAL A 70 15.09 -3.58 -10.04
CA VAL A 70 15.21 -2.92 -11.34
C VAL A 70 13.92 -3.05 -12.14
N GLY A 71 13.31 -4.24 -12.16
CA GLY A 71 12.00 -4.45 -12.80
C GLY A 71 10.90 -3.61 -12.16
N ALA A 72 10.84 -3.58 -10.82
CA ALA A 72 9.89 -2.76 -10.09
C ALA A 72 10.11 -1.26 -10.32
N ALA A 73 11.37 -0.80 -10.37
CA ALA A 73 11.72 0.58 -10.65
C ALA A 73 11.26 1.01 -12.06
N GLY A 74 11.42 0.14 -13.07
CA GLY A 74 10.91 0.38 -14.42
C GLY A 74 9.40 0.62 -14.46
N ALA A 75 8.61 -0.22 -13.77
CA ALA A 75 7.17 -0.03 -13.64
C ALA A 75 6.83 1.25 -12.85
N GLY A 76 7.57 1.53 -11.76
CA GLY A 76 7.36 2.71 -10.91
C GLY A 76 7.66 4.03 -11.61
N ILE A 77 8.64 4.07 -12.53
CA ILE A 77 8.93 5.24 -13.37
C ILE A 77 7.72 5.59 -14.26
N LEU A 78 7.03 4.58 -14.82
CA LEU A 78 5.83 4.81 -15.61
C LEU A 78 4.70 5.42 -14.76
N ASP A 79 4.58 5.02 -13.52
CA ASP A 79 3.61 5.59 -12.58
C ASP A 79 3.98 7.02 -12.13
N TYR A 80 5.28 7.34 -12.06
CA TYR A 80 5.78 8.69 -11.74
C TYR A 80 5.37 9.74 -12.76
N TYR A 81 5.39 9.41 -14.06
CA TYR A 81 5.11 10.37 -15.13
C TYR A 81 3.68 10.95 -15.11
N VAL A 82 2.72 10.26 -14.48
CA VAL A 82 1.35 10.76 -14.34
C VAL A 82 1.13 11.64 -13.11
N ILE A 83 2.19 11.88 -12.30
CA ILE A 83 2.08 12.64 -11.05
C ILE A 83 2.38 14.11 -11.30
N PRO A 84 1.45 15.04 -11.00
CA PRO A 84 1.64 16.46 -11.22
C PRO A 84 2.84 17.02 -10.42
N PRO A 85 3.76 17.77 -11.07
CA PRO A 85 4.92 18.34 -10.39
C PRO A 85 4.49 19.40 -9.36
N LYS A 86 5.42 19.73 -8.45
CA LYS A 86 5.25 20.74 -7.37
C LYS A 86 4.19 20.40 -6.32
N THR A 87 3.60 19.17 -6.33
CA THR A 87 2.65 18.71 -5.34
C THR A 87 3.33 18.02 -4.14
N ARG A 88 2.59 17.79 -3.04
CA ARG A 88 3.07 16.95 -1.92
C ARG A 88 3.29 15.51 -2.36
N VAL A 89 2.43 15.00 -3.25
CA VAL A 89 2.56 13.66 -3.83
C VAL A 89 3.86 13.55 -4.60
N TYR A 90 4.16 14.53 -5.47
CA TYR A 90 5.40 14.60 -6.25
C TYR A 90 6.65 14.53 -5.36
N ARG A 91 6.70 15.32 -4.28
CA ARG A 91 7.82 15.27 -3.34
C ARG A 91 7.95 13.90 -2.65
N THR A 92 6.83 13.31 -2.27
CA THR A 92 6.83 11.98 -1.64
C THR A 92 7.34 10.90 -2.61
N VAL A 93 6.91 10.93 -3.88
CA VAL A 93 7.36 9.93 -4.86
C VAL A 93 8.85 10.11 -5.20
N VAL A 94 9.33 11.33 -5.35
CA VAL A 94 10.76 11.58 -5.59
C VAL A 94 11.61 11.07 -4.42
N THR A 95 11.20 11.36 -3.17
CA THR A 95 11.90 10.83 -1.98
C THR A 95 11.88 9.30 -1.96
N HIS A 96 10.72 8.67 -2.24
CA HIS A 96 10.60 7.22 -2.33
C HIS A 96 11.52 6.62 -3.41
N MET A 97 11.57 7.21 -4.59
CA MET A 97 12.45 6.76 -5.68
C MET A 97 13.93 6.92 -5.31
N SER A 98 14.33 8.04 -4.70
CA SER A 98 15.72 8.28 -4.27
C SER A 98 16.17 7.29 -3.20
N LEU A 99 15.32 6.97 -2.22
CA LEU A 99 15.60 5.96 -1.21
C LEU A 99 15.75 4.55 -1.83
N ASN A 100 14.87 4.18 -2.76
CA ASN A 100 14.99 2.90 -3.45
C ASN A 100 16.27 2.81 -4.28
N LEU A 101 16.65 3.89 -4.98
CA LEU A 101 17.92 3.92 -5.71
C LEU A 101 19.12 3.73 -4.78
N LEU A 102 19.10 4.37 -3.61
CA LEU A 102 20.14 4.19 -2.58
C LEU A 102 20.19 2.75 -2.07
N VAL A 103 19.03 2.13 -1.81
CA VAL A 103 18.93 0.72 -1.39
C VAL A 103 19.47 -0.21 -2.46
N ILE A 104 19.08 -0.04 -3.73
CA ILE A 104 19.58 -0.85 -4.85
C ILE A 104 21.11 -0.70 -4.95
N SER A 105 21.63 0.52 -4.82
CA SER A 105 23.07 0.78 -4.87
C SER A 105 23.81 0.12 -3.69
N ALA A 106 23.24 0.17 -2.48
CA ALA A 106 23.82 -0.48 -1.30
C ALA A 106 23.92 -2.00 -1.47
N PHE A 107 22.83 -2.65 -1.94
CA PHE A 107 22.87 -4.08 -2.22
C PHE A 107 23.76 -4.41 -3.43
N GLY A 108 23.87 -3.53 -4.41
CA GLY A 108 24.83 -3.67 -5.50
C GLY A 108 26.28 -3.68 -4.99
N VAL A 109 26.65 -2.73 -4.13
CA VAL A 109 27.96 -2.69 -3.48
C VAL A 109 28.20 -3.95 -2.66
N ASP A 110 27.23 -4.39 -1.88
CA ASP A 110 27.33 -5.60 -1.06
C ASP A 110 27.51 -6.86 -1.91
N PHE A 111 26.77 -6.98 -3.01
CA PHE A 111 26.91 -8.08 -3.97
C PHE A 111 28.32 -8.19 -4.53
N PHE A 112 28.87 -7.08 -5.05
CA PHE A 112 30.22 -7.07 -5.61
C PHE A 112 31.31 -7.24 -4.55
N TRP A 113 31.09 -6.77 -3.34
CA TRP A 113 32.00 -7.01 -2.22
C TRP A 113 32.13 -8.49 -1.91
N ARG A 114 31.00 -9.21 -1.82
CA ARG A 114 30.94 -10.66 -1.56
C ARG A 114 31.49 -11.50 -2.72
N TYR A 115 31.42 -11.00 -3.95
CA TYR A 115 31.88 -11.72 -5.12
C TYR A 115 33.36 -12.10 -5.06
N ARG A 116 34.19 -11.37 -4.33
CA ARG A 116 35.61 -11.66 -4.14
C ARG A 116 35.87 -13.00 -3.45
N ASP A 117 35.01 -13.36 -2.48
CA ASP A 117 35.15 -14.54 -1.64
C ASP A 117 34.20 -15.67 -2.06
N TYR A 118 33.52 -15.53 -3.21
CA TYR A 118 32.48 -16.46 -3.66
C TYR A 118 32.94 -17.94 -3.75
N ARG A 119 34.19 -18.18 -4.13
CA ARG A 119 34.73 -19.54 -4.29
C ARG A 119 35.16 -20.20 -2.96
N HIS A 120 35.42 -19.40 -1.94
CA HIS A 120 35.84 -19.86 -0.62
C HIS A 120 35.04 -19.13 0.46
N PRO A 121 33.74 -19.36 0.49
CA PRO A 121 32.85 -18.58 1.34
C PRO A 121 33.01 -18.95 2.82
N GLY A 122 33.46 -17.99 3.61
CA GLY A 122 33.38 -18.00 5.06
C GLY A 122 32.04 -17.43 5.59
N PRO A 123 31.93 -17.25 6.91
CA PRO A 123 30.79 -16.52 7.48
C PRO A 123 30.78 -15.10 6.94
N VAL A 124 29.57 -14.60 6.66
CA VAL A 124 29.38 -13.21 6.18
C VAL A 124 30.02 -12.22 7.14
N LEU A 125 30.81 -11.27 6.62
CA LEU A 125 31.52 -10.30 7.44
C LEU A 125 30.55 -9.39 8.21
N PRO A 126 30.89 -8.97 9.45
CA PRO A 126 30.05 -8.03 10.23
C PRO A 126 29.70 -6.74 9.48
N ALA A 127 30.64 -6.23 8.68
CA ALA A 127 30.43 -5.01 7.90
C ALA A 127 29.42 -5.22 6.74
N GLN A 128 29.45 -6.39 6.07
CA GLN A 128 28.45 -6.76 5.04
C GLN A 128 27.07 -6.93 5.68
N LEU A 129 26.99 -7.62 6.81
CA LEU A 129 25.75 -7.76 7.58
C LEU A 129 25.19 -6.40 8.00
N ALA A 130 26.04 -5.48 8.49
CA ALA A 130 25.62 -4.13 8.87
C ALA A 130 25.10 -3.34 7.67
N LEU A 131 25.75 -3.48 6.49
CA LEU A 131 25.30 -2.81 5.25
C LEU A 131 23.94 -3.34 4.81
N SER A 132 23.74 -4.67 4.79
CA SER A 132 22.43 -5.27 4.49
C SER A 132 21.34 -4.82 5.44
N ALA A 133 21.62 -4.78 6.76
CA ALA A 133 20.66 -4.34 7.77
C ALA A 133 20.29 -2.85 7.60
N ALA A 134 21.28 -1.99 7.34
CA ALA A 134 21.06 -0.57 7.09
C ALA A 134 20.24 -0.34 5.79
N ALA A 135 20.55 -1.08 4.72
CA ALA A 135 19.81 -1.02 3.47
C ALA A 135 18.34 -1.46 3.67
N LEU A 136 18.08 -2.50 4.46
CA LEU A 136 16.72 -2.94 4.79
C LEU A 136 15.98 -1.92 5.68
N ALA A 137 16.65 -1.24 6.59
CA ALA A 137 16.04 -0.15 7.36
C ALA A 137 15.60 1.01 6.44
N LEU A 138 16.44 1.40 5.47
CA LEU A 138 16.07 2.39 4.44
C LEU A 138 14.92 1.89 3.55
N LEU A 139 14.91 0.61 3.19
CA LEU A 139 13.83 -0.01 2.44
C LEU A 139 12.49 0.06 3.22
N ALA A 140 12.51 -0.16 4.52
CA ALA A 140 11.31 -0.03 5.36
C ALA A 140 10.76 1.41 5.36
N VAL A 141 11.62 2.42 5.45
CA VAL A 141 11.23 3.84 5.32
C VAL A 141 10.65 4.10 3.94
N SER A 142 11.29 3.59 2.89
CA SER A 142 10.80 3.72 1.52
C SER A 142 9.45 3.02 1.34
N GLY A 143 9.27 1.82 1.91
CA GLY A 143 8.02 1.07 1.91
C GLY A 143 6.87 1.84 2.58
N TYR A 144 7.14 2.51 3.71
CA TYR A 144 6.17 3.41 4.35
C TYR A 144 5.75 4.56 3.42
N LEU A 145 6.69 5.17 2.69
CA LEU A 145 6.36 6.22 1.72
C LEU A 145 5.55 5.67 0.54
N GLY A 146 5.88 4.47 0.05
CA GLY A 146 5.11 3.76 -0.98
C GLY A 146 3.68 3.48 -0.53
N GLY A 147 3.49 2.99 0.70
CA GLY A 147 2.18 2.80 1.32
C GLY A 147 1.40 4.12 1.42
N LYS A 148 2.07 5.23 1.78
CA LYS A 148 1.46 6.56 1.81
C LYS A 148 1.03 7.04 0.43
N LEU A 149 1.80 6.75 -0.62
CA LEU A 149 1.45 7.07 -2.01
C LEU A 149 0.17 6.35 -2.43
N ALA A 150 0.07 5.05 -2.15
CA ALA A 150 -1.09 4.24 -2.51
C ALA A 150 -2.31 4.58 -1.62
N TYR A 151 -2.20 4.44 -0.30
CA TYR A 151 -3.37 4.44 0.59
C TYR A 151 -3.79 5.84 1.07
N ARG A 152 -2.87 6.81 1.12
CA ARG A 152 -3.21 8.17 1.52
C ARG A 152 -3.46 9.10 0.34
N PHE A 153 -2.66 8.96 -0.72
CA PHE A 153 -2.76 9.82 -1.89
C PHE A 153 -3.49 9.17 -3.08
N GLY A 154 -3.85 7.88 -2.98
CA GLY A 154 -4.64 7.18 -3.97
C GLY A 154 -3.91 6.91 -5.30
N VAL A 155 -2.57 6.99 -5.32
CA VAL A 155 -1.79 6.73 -6.53
C VAL A 155 -1.99 5.29 -6.97
N ARG A 156 -2.46 5.10 -8.21
CA ARG A 156 -2.76 3.80 -8.83
C ARG A 156 -3.82 2.95 -8.10
N VAL A 157 -4.56 3.54 -7.15
CA VAL A 157 -5.72 2.90 -6.51
C VAL A 157 -6.98 3.22 -7.31
N ALA A 158 -7.84 2.23 -7.55
CA ALA A 158 -9.11 2.42 -8.23
C ALA A 158 -9.99 3.46 -7.49
N ASP A 159 -10.86 4.15 -8.24
CA ASP A 159 -11.82 5.09 -7.63
C ASP A 159 -12.89 4.37 -6.81
N GLU A 160 -13.60 5.13 -5.98
CA GLU A 160 -14.60 4.62 -5.04
C GLU A 160 -15.77 3.94 -5.76
N GLN A 161 -16.13 4.40 -6.96
CA GLN A 161 -17.20 3.80 -7.76
C GLN A 161 -16.79 2.40 -8.26
N THR A 162 -15.56 2.28 -8.74
CA THR A 162 -15.00 0.98 -9.16
C THR A 162 -14.87 0.04 -7.95
N GLN A 163 -14.45 0.54 -6.79
CA GLN A 163 -14.39 -0.25 -5.57
C GLN A 163 -15.79 -0.72 -5.12
N ALA A 164 -16.78 0.16 -5.15
CA ALA A 164 -18.16 -0.15 -4.76
C ALA A 164 -18.80 -1.28 -5.60
N GLN A 165 -18.37 -1.46 -6.85
CA GLN A 165 -18.83 -2.57 -7.70
C GLN A 165 -18.50 -3.94 -7.08
N GLY A 166 -17.40 -4.06 -6.34
CA GLY A 166 -17.03 -5.29 -5.65
C GLY A 166 -17.97 -5.68 -4.50
N TYR A 167 -18.70 -4.70 -3.96
CA TYR A 167 -19.66 -4.90 -2.86
C TYR A 167 -21.12 -4.97 -3.35
N ALA A 168 -21.35 -4.79 -4.65
CA ALA A 168 -22.67 -4.93 -5.23
C ALA A 168 -23.12 -6.41 -5.19
N THR A 169 -24.29 -6.66 -4.62
CA THR A 169 -24.89 -8.01 -4.63
C THR A 169 -25.34 -8.34 -6.06
N ARG A 170 -24.95 -9.52 -6.57
CA ARG A 170 -25.41 -9.99 -7.88
C ARG A 170 -26.94 -10.06 -7.89
N PRO A 171 -27.63 -9.53 -8.92
CA PRO A 171 -29.06 -9.76 -9.11
C PRO A 171 -29.32 -11.26 -9.11
N GLY A 172 -30.13 -11.78 -8.19
CA GLY A 172 -30.43 -13.22 -8.04
C GLY A 172 -29.67 -13.95 -6.94
N SER A 173 -28.66 -13.37 -6.30
CA SER A 173 -27.91 -13.97 -5.17
C SER A 173 -28.56 -13.68 -3.81
N ARG A 174 -29.85 -13.36 -3.76
CA ARG A 174 -30.62 -13.39 -2.52
C ARG A 174 -30.80 -14.85 -2.08
N LYS A 175 -29.77 -15.46 -1.50
CA LYS A 175 -30.02 -16.54 -0.54
C LYS A 175 -30.91 -15.90 0.51
N GLN A 176 -32.20 -16.31 0.53
CA GLN A 176 -33.10 -15.97 1.62
C GLN A 176 -32.32 -16.19 2.92
N ALA A 177 -32.03 -15.10 3.64
CA ALA A 177 -31.55 -15.24 4.98
C ALA A 177 -32.53 -16.17 5.70
N PRO A 178 -32.06 -17.18 6.46
CA PRO A 178 -32.94 -18.04 7.22
C PRO A 178 -33.89 -17.12 7.98
N SER A 179 -35.19 -17.33 7.83
CA SER A 179 -36.21 -16.59 8.59
C SER A 179 -35.96 -16.87 10.05
N VAL A 180 -35.34 -15.91 10.75
CA VAL A 180 -35.21 -15.98 12.19
C VAL A 180 -36.61 -15.73 12.73
N PRO A 181 -37.26 -16.71 13.35
CA PRO A 181 -38.57 -16.49 13.96
C PRO A 181 -38.45 -15.35 14.99
N GLY A 182 -39.24 -14.30 14.87
CA GLY A 182 -39.24 -13.16 15.80
C GLY A 182 -38.45 -11.92 15.36
N ARG A 183 -37.87 -11.88 14.14
CA ARG A 183 -37.32 -10.64 13.60
C ARG A 183 -38.45 -9.71 13.15
N VAL A 184 -38.74 -8.68 13.94
CA VAL A 184 -39.59 -7.56 13.52
C VAL A 184 -38.97 -6.96 12.27
N THR A 185 -39.66 -7.10 11.13
CA THR A 185 -39.32 -6.40 9.89
C THR A 185 -39.55 -4.91 10.14
N TYR A 186 -38.49 -4.15 10.36
CA TYR A 186 -38.54 -2.70 10.29
C TYR A 186 -38.84 -2.33 8.84
N THR A 187 -40.11 -2.17 8.51
CA THR A 187 -40.51 -1.40 7.33
C THR A 187 -40.11 0.03 7.58
N SER A 188 -39.14 0.53 6.81
CA SER A 188 -38.72 1.92 6.90
C SER A 188 -39.97 2.84 6.78
N PRO A 189 -40.23 3.75 7.71
CA PRO A 189 -41.38 4.66 7.63
C PRO A 189 -41.32 5.59 6.41
N ALA A 190 -40.19 5.63 5.69
CA ALA A 190 -40.01 6.47 4.50
C ALA A 190 -40.79 6.02 3.24
N ALA A 191 -41.34 4.80 3.24
CA ALA A 191 -42.10 4.29 2.08
C ALA A 191 -43.60 4.65 2.09
N ALA A 192 -44.11 5.25 3.17
CA ALA A 192 -45.56 5.47 3.37
C ALA A 192 -45.99 6.95 3.44
N ALA A 193 -45.12 7.92 3.17
CA ALA A 193 -45.52 9.34 3.18
C ALA A 193 -45.45 9.95 1.77
N PRO A 194 -46.56 10.14 1.07
CA PRO A 194 -46.59 10.96 -0.14
C PRO A 194 -46.39 12.42 0.25
N GLY A 195 -45.29 13.05 -0.23
CA GLY A 195 -45.13 14.52 -0.10
C GLY A 195 -43.85 15.02 0.56
N ARG A 196 -42.90 14.21 0.99
CA ARG A 196 -41.58 14.73 1.40
C ARG A 196 -40.67 14.85 0.18
N SER A 197 -40.31 16.10 -0.13
CA SER A 197 -39.23 16.43 -1.06
C SER A 197 -38.02 15.56 -0.73
N ARG A 198 -37.52 14.82 -1.73
CA ARG A 198 -36.25 14.13 -1.63
C ARG A 198 -35.20 15.22 -1.37
N HIS A 199 -34.64 15.28 -0.17
CA HIS A 199 -33.42 16.03 0.03
C HIS A 199 -32.40 15.46 -0.97
N PRO A 200 -31.78 16.29 -1.81
CA PRO A 200 -30.73 15.83 -2.67
C PRO A 200 -29.64 15.18 -1.79
N MET A 201 -29.17 14.02 -2.21
CA MET A 201 -28.02 13.39 -1.56
C MET A 201 -26.90 14.43 -1.47
N PRO A 202 -26.20 14.54 -0.33
CA PRO A 202 -25.07 15.45 -0.22
C PRO A 202 -24.09 15.18 -1.36
N ASP A 203 -23.69 16.21 -2.06
CA ASP A 203 -22.65 16.13 -3.07
C ASP A 203 -21.30 15.89 -2.39
N TRP A 204 -20.87 14.64 -2.36
CA TRP A 204 -19.59 14.22 -1.77
C TRP A 204 -18.37 14.65 -2.59
N THR A 205 -18.57 15.39 -3.69
CA THR A 205 -17.47 15.94 -4.49
C THR A 205 -16.94 17.26 -3.92
N ASP A 206 -17.65 17.88 -2.98
CA ASP A 206 -17.24 19.13 -2.34
C ASP A 206 -16.34 18.89 -1.13
N TYR A 207 -15.07 18.65 -1.37
CA TYR A 207 -14.02 18.55 -0.33
C TYR A 207 -13.56 19.91 0.22
N SER A 208 -14.19 21.01 -0.13
CA SER A 208 -13.80 22.35 0.32
C SER A 208 -14.32 22.67 1.73
N ARG A 209 -15.27 21.90 2.25
CA ARG A 209 -15.77 22.08 3.62
C ARG A 209 -14.86 21.41 4.63
N PRO A 210 -14.43 22.11 5.69
CA PRO A 210 -13.71 21.48 6.79
C PRO A 210 -14.58 20.39 7.43
N ALA A 211 -13.92 19.31 7.89
CA ALA A 211 -14.56 18.11 8.46
C ALA A 211 -15.49 18.35 9.67
N GLN A 212 -15.59 19.60 10.14
CA GLN A 212 -16.45 20.03 11.23
C GLN A 212 -17.95 20.15 10.85
N SER A 213 -18.28 20.14 9.57
CA SER A 213 -19.68 20.27 9.09
C SER A 213 -20.28 18.97 8.53
N ALA A 214 -19.58 17.85 8.58
CA ALA A 214 -20.18 16.56 8.25
C ALA A 214 -21.26 16.21 9.29
N PRO A 215 -22.51 15.87 8.87
CA PRO A 215 -23.53 15.40 9.80
C PRO A 215 -22.96 14.25 10.63
N ASN A 216 -23.17 14.25 11.94
CA ASN A 216 -22.70 13.25 12.89
C ASN A 216 -23.27 11.83 12.68
N PHE A 217 -23.83 11.55 11.52
CA PHE A 217 -24.53 10.32 11.17
C PHE A 217 -23.70 9.03 11.45
N TYR A 218 -22.41 9.05 11.14
CA TYR A 218 -21.54 7.91 11.44
C TYR A 218 -21.24 7.79 12.93
N ARG A 219 -21.12 8.92 13.63
CA ARG A 219 -20.86 8.97 15.07
C ARG A 219 -22.08 8.50 15.85
N ASP A 220 -23.26 8.88 15.41
CA ASP A 220 -24.53 8.48 16.03
C ASP A 220 -24.88 7.02 15.73
N ALA A 221 -24.64 6.56 14.52
CA ALA A 221 -24.80 5.14 14.15
C ALA A 221 -23.84 4.22 14.91
N TYR A 222 -22.60 4.65 15.13
CA TYR A 222 -21.62 3.91 15.94
C TYR A 222 -22.04 3.85 17.40
N ARG A 223 -22.52 4.97 17.97
CA ARG A 223 -23.00 5.06 19.35
C ARG A 223 -24.24 4.21 19.59
N GLN A 224 -25.23 4.27 18.70
CA GLN A 224 -26.42 3.42 18.78
C GLN A 224 -26.07 1.93 18.76
N ARG A 225 -25.07 1.54 17.93
CA ARG A 225 -24.63 0.13 17.87
C ARG A 225 -23.91 -0.33 19.14
N HIS A 226 -23.23 0.57 19.84
CA HIS A 226 -22.43 0.25 21.04
C HIS A 226 -23.07 0.71 22.34
N ARG A 227 -24.31 1.24 22.32
CA ARG A 227 -25.05 1.75 23.48
C ARG A 227 -24.27 2.74 24.34
N LEU A 228 -23.50 3.63 23.71
CA LEU A 228 -22.73 4.66 24.40
C LEU A 228 -23.62 5.85 24.78
N PRO A 229 -23.41 6.50 25.95
CA PRO A 229 -24.20 7.65 26.39
C PRO A 229 -24.04 8.86 25.47
N PRO A 230 -24.97 9.82 25.48
CA PRO A 230 -24.86 11.07 24.74
C PRO A 230 -23.59 11.85 25.12
N PHE A 231 -23.02 12.61 24.18
CA PHE A 231 -21.91 13.51 24.49
C PHE A 231 -22.53 14.75 25.16
N GLU A 232 -22.10 15.09 26.35
CA GLU A 232 -22.35 16.41 26.92
C GLU A 232 -21.35 17.35 26.27
N ASP A 233 -21.85 18.27 25.43
CA ASP A 233 -21.04 19.38 24.93
C ASP A 233 -20.70 20.24 26.15
N SER A 234 -19.47 20.15 26.63
CA SER A 234 -18.93 21.07 27.63
C SER A 234 -18.70 22.43 26.92
N GLU A 235 -19.71 23.27 26.92
CA GLU A 235 -19.54 24.71 26.75
C GLU A 235 -18.82 25.24 27.99
N THR A 236 -17.55 25.62 27.82
CA THR A 236 -16.90 26.74 28.54
C THR A 236 -15.74 27.24 27.68
#